data_02328962ca4f1b2a386aff4c7f395c70
#
_entry.id   02328962ca4f1b2a386aff4c7f395c70
#
_cell.length_a   1.000
_cell.length_b   1.000
_cell.length_c   1.000
_cell.angle_alpha   90.00
_cell.angle_beta   90.00
_cell.angle_gamma   90.00
#
_symmetry.space_group_name_H-M   'P 1'
#
loop_
_entity.id
_entity.type
_entity.pdbx_description
1 polymer ?
#
loop_
_entity_poly.entity_id
_entity_poly.type
_entity_poly.pdbx_seq_one_letter_code
_entity_poly.pdbx_strand_id
1 'polypeptide(L)'
;MERSEIIKRCVSFYETMRSKHDNLMLNFVLTLFVYFRNRSSGEVSLGGRMNSRIRRDALERIIGEGDRNCIWELRMNTNAFANLCELLQVQGGLCEDGQVSLPEQVASFLIILAHHKKNRSLQVRFCRSGKTVSKYFNKVLKAIIRMQNLLFAKTSPVEEDCIDPTWRKFKGCLGALDGTYIEVTVPESDKSRYRTRKGKICTNVLGVCNRDMSFVYVLSGWEGSASDSRILRDAITRGNSLKIPHGNYYLVDAGYTNGPGFLAPYRGTRYHVREWAQGTRAPRNYQEYFNRKHSSARNVIERCFGLLKKRWSILRSPSFYPIKTQNQIIIACCLLQNFIRKNMDMDPEEQTSFLDEFLPVEEEAPDELIDVVENTNEWTQWRDNIAIEMYEEWRASRTE
;
A
#
# COMPACT_ATOMS: atom_id res chain seq x y z
N MET A 1 18.47 21.21 -41.90
CA MET A 1 19.03 21.25 -40.54
C MET A 1 19.41 19.82 -40.14
N GLU A 2 20.68 19.54 -39.94
CA GLU A 2 21.19 18.20 -39.70
C GLU A 2 20.70 17.64 -38.34
N ARG A 3 20.43 16.35 -38.32
CA ARG A 3 19.95 15.62 -37.14
C ARG A 3 20.83 15.85 -35.89
N SER A 4 22.12 16.09 -36.10
CA SER A 4 23.11 16.41 -35.07
C SER A 4 22.86 17.76 -34.38
N GLU A 5 22.42 18.77 -35.13
CA GLU A 5 22.14 20.13 -34.64
C GLU A 5 20.89 20.15 -33.73
N ILE A 6 19.88 19.36 -34.09
CA ILE A 6 18.65 19.20 -33.27
C ILE A 6 18.97 18.51 -31.93
N ILE A 7 19.81 17.47 -31.95
CA ILE A 7 20.23 16.76 -30.75
C ILE A 7 21.04 17.68 -29.81
N LYS A 8 21.98 18.49 -30.35
CA LYS A 8 22.76 19.45 -29.55
C LYS A 8 21.87 20.52 -28.90
N ARG A 9 20.88 21.04 -29.63
CA ARG A 9 19.91 22.00 -29.09
C ARG A 9 19.00 21.35 -27.98
N CYS A 10 18.58 20.12 -28.18
CA CYS A 10 17.82 19.39 -27.15
C CYS A 10 18.65 19.12 -25.89
N VAL A 11 19.93 18.79 -26.01
CA VAL A 11 20.84 18.58 -24.88
C VAL A 11 21.13 19.90 -24.16
N SER A 12 21.41 20.98 -24.87
CA SER A 12 21.63 22.32 -24.29
C SER A 12 20.37 22.84 -23.56
N PHE A 13 19.22 22.62 -24.15
CA PHE A 13 17.94 22.94 -23.49
C PHE A 13 17.73 22.10 -22.24
N TYR A 14 18.05 20.79 -22.26
CA TYR A 14 18.02 19.91 -21.12
C TYR A 14 18.94 20.37 -19.98
N GLU A 15 20.15 20.80 -20.29
CA GLU A 15 21.10 21.30 -19.29
C GLU A 15 20.66 22.64 -18.68
N THR A 16 20.01 23.50 -19.45
CA THR A 16 19.48 24.80 -19.00
C THR A 16 18.26 24.66 -18.11
N MET A 17 17.43 23.62 -18.34
CA MET A 17 16.18 23.34 -17.62
C MET A 17 16.35 22.47 -16.37
N ARG A 18 17.57 22.15 -15.97
CA ARG A 18 17.92 21.30 -14.82
C ARG A 18 17.66 21.95 -13.45
N SER A 19 17.14 23.16 -13.41
CA SER A 19 16.62 23.81 -12.21
C SER A 19 15.29 23.13 -11.75
N LYS A 20 15.15 22.90 -10.45
CA LYS A 20 14.22 21.97 -9.78
C LYS A 20 12.72 22.07 -10.16
N HIS A 21 12.28 23.09 -10.89
CA HIS A 21 10.87 23.28 -11.24
C HIS A 21 10.47 22.83 -12.66
N ASP A 22 11.44 22.68 -13.59
CA ASP A 22 11.12 22.52 -15.01
C ASP A 22 11.26 21.08 -15.54
N ASN A 23 11.77 20.14 -14.74
CA ASN A 23 11.90 18.72 -15.10
C ASN A 23 10.56 18.03 -15.41
N LEU A 24 9.46 18.54 -14.88
CA LEU A 24 8.13 18.00 -15.03
C LEU A 24 7.54 18.17 -16.44
N MET A 25 7.66 19.37 -17.00
CA MET A 25 7.15 19.67 -18.34
C MET A 25 7.97 18.98 -19.42
N LEU A 26 9.28 18.83 -19.20
CA LEU A 26 10.17 18.20 -20.17
C LEU A 26 9.91 16.70 -20.32
N ASN A 27 9.70 15.99 -19.20
CA ASN A 27 9.35 14.56 -19.22
C ASN A 27 7.99 14.33 -19.88
N PHE A 28 7.03 15.21 -19.65
CA PHE A 28 5.74 15.17 -20.33
C PHE A 28 5.89 15.40 -21.84
N VAL A 29 6.65 16.43 -22.24
CA VAL A 29 6.92 16.75 -23.65
C VAL A 29 7.73 15.63 -24.31
N LEU A 30 8.73 15.04 -23.63
CA LEU A 30 9.49 13.90 -24.16
C LEU A 30 8.62 12.65 -24.29
N THR A 31 7.74 12.37 -23.34
CA THR A 31 6.79 11.27 -23.43
C THR A 31 5.81 11.47 -24.59
N LEU A 32 5.31 12.70 -24.77
CA LEU A 32 4.51 13.08 -25.94
C LEU A 32 5.31 13.00 -27.24
N PHE A 33 6.57 13.43 -27.25
CA PHE A 33 7.42 13.42 -28.44
C PHE A 33 7.79 11.98 -28.86
N VAL A 34 8.12 11.11 -27.92
CA VAL A 34 8.32 9.67 -28.17
C VAL A 34 7.02 9.02 -28.67
N TYR A 35 5.89 9.40 -28.09
CA TYR A 35 4.55 8.97 -28.52
C TYR A 35 4.25 9.39 -29.98
N PHE A 36 4.59 10.62 -30.38
CA PHE A 36 4.38 11.10 -31.74
C PHE A 36 5.39 10.58 -32.78
N ARG A 37 6.62 10.22 -32.34
CA ARG A 37 7.71 9.78 -33.25
C ARG A 37 7.52 8.34 -33.77
N ASN A 38 6.84 7.46 -33.03
CA ASN A 38 6.62 6.07 -33.47
C ASN A 38 5.46 5.90 -34.48
N ARG A 39 5.06 6.98 -35.12
CA ARG A 39 3.88 7.04 -36.00
C ARG A 39 4.17 6.82 -37.50
N SER A 40 5.25 6.20 -37.87
CA SER A 40 5.50 5.95 -39.30
C SER A 40 5.44 4.50 -39.71
N SER A 41 4.69 4.30 -40.75
CA SER A 41 4.57 3.20 -41.71
C SER A 41 3.73 1.98 -41.34
N GLY A 42 2.60 1.95 -41.97
CA GLY A 42 1.72 0.82 -42.22
C GLY A 42 0.34 1.33 -42.63
N GLU A 43 -0.16 0.99 -43.80
CA GLU A 43 -1.54 1.26 -44.19
C GLU A 43 -2.49 0.57 -43.21
N VAL A 44 -2.91 1.33 -42.21
CA VAL A 44 -3.89 0.87 -41.22
C VAL A 44 -5.27 0.98 -41.85
N SER A 45 -6.05 -0.10 -41.85
CA SER A 45 -7.44 -0.11 -42.30
C SER A 45 -8.25 0.99 -41.62
N LEU A 46 -9.33 1.46 -42.25
CA LEU A 46 -10.22 2.51 -41.71
C LEU A 46 -10.65 2.22 -40.27
N GLY A 47 -11.03 0.96 -39.97
CA GLY A 47 -11.36 0.51 -38.61
C GLY A 47 -10.17 0.58 -37.66
N GLY A 48 -8.94 0.27 -38.13
CA GLY A 48 -7.71 0.39 -37.34
C GLY A 48 -7.36 1.84 -37.01
N ARG A 49 -7.58 2.78 -37.94
CA ARG A 49 -7.40 4.23 -37.72
C ARG A 49 -8.41 4.76 -36.70
N MET A 50 -9.68 4.37 -36.82
CA MET A 50 -10.73 4.74 -35.89
C MET A 50 -10.43 4.25 -34.46
N ASN A 51 -10.07 2.99 -34.32
CA ASN A 51 -9.70 2.41 -33.03
C ASN A 51 -8.47 3.10 -32.43
N SER A 52 -7.49 3.51 -33.24
CA SER A 52 -6.32 4.25 -32.78
C SER A 52 -6.69 5.63 -32.25
N ARG A 53 -7.62 6.33 -32.92
CA ARG A 53 -8.15 7.61 -32.46
C ARG A 53 -8.90 7.48 -31.13
N ILE A 54 -9.81 6.51 -31.00
CA ILE A 54 -10.57 6.26 -29.78
C ILE A 54 -9.63 6.00 -28.58
N ARG A 55 -8.56 5.23 -28.77
CA ARG A 55 -7.57 4.96 -27.70
C ARG A 55 -6.84 6.23 -27.27
N ARG A 56 -6.44 7.05 -28.22
CA ARG A 56 -5.78 8.32 -27.94
C ARG A 56 -6.70 9.24 -27.16
N ASP A 57 -7.91 9.44 -27.66
CA ASP A 57 -8.90 10.29 -27.02
C ASP A 57 -9.25 9.80 -25.61
N ALA A 58 -9.34 8.47 -25.42
CA ALA A 58 -9.58 7.88 -24.10
C ALA A 58 -8.43 8.15 -23.12
N LEU A 59 -7.17 8.05 -23.57
CA LEU A 59 -6.01 8.32 -22.76
C LEU A 59 -5.86 9.82 -22.47
N GLU A 60 -6.07 10.67 -23.48
CA GLU A 60 -6.02 12.12 -23.36
C GLU A 60 -7.03 12.66 -22.34
N ARG A 61 -8.25 12.15 -22.31
CA ARG A 61 -9.24 12.49 -21.29
C ARG A 61 -8.81 12.13 -19.87
N ILE A 62 -7.98 11.12 -19.70
CA ILE A 62 -7.52 10.70 -18.38
C ILE A 62 -6.35 11.55 -17.91
N ILE A 63 -5.36 11.78 -18.77
CA ILE A 63 -4.07 12.39 -18.39
C ILE A 63 -3.81 13.77 -19.01
N GLY A 64 -4.52 14.13 -20.06
CA GLY A 64 -4.33 15.40 -20.79
C GLY A 64 -5.20 16.55 -20.31
N GLU A 65 -6.33 16.26 -19.66
CA GLU A 65 -7.29 17.25 -19.17
C GLU A 65 -7.00 17.70 -17.73
N GLY A 66 -5.82 17.40 -17.21
CA GLY A 66 -5.37 17.80 -15.87
C GLY A 66 -5.55 16.75 -14.78
N ASP A 67 -5.17 17.11 -13.57
CA ASP A 67 -5.05 16.19 -12.42
C ASP A 67 -6.37 15.57 -11.98
N ARG A 68 -7.49 16.30 -12.08
CA ARG A 68 -8.79 15.84 -11.60
C ARG A 68 -9.18 14.48 -12.18
N ASN A 69 -9.11 14.33 -13.51
CA ASN A 69 -9.48 13.09 -14.19
C ASN A 69 -8.46 11.98 -13.91
N CYS A 70 -7.18 12.33 -13.86
CA CYS A 70 -6.12 11.39 -13.53
C CYS A 70 -6.28 10.83 -12.12
N ILE A 71 -6.50 11.67 -11.12
CA ILE A 71 -6.76 11.26 -9.74
C ILE A 71 -8.02 10.39 -9.65
N TRP A 72 -9.09 10.79 -10.31
CA TRP A 72 -10.34 10.02 -10.29
C TRP A 72 -10.18 8.63 -10.89
N GLU A 73 -9.53 8.51 -12.04
CA GLU A 73 -9.41 7.25 -12.79
C GLU A 73 -8.25 6.39 -12.33
N LEU A 74 -7.10 7.00 -11.98
CA LEU A 74 -5.84 6.31 -11.71
C LEU A 74 -5.38 6.38 -10.25
N ARG A 75 -6.08 7.17 -9.40
CA ARG A 75 -5.77 7.40 -8.00
C ARG A 75 -4.45 8.16 -7.76
N MET A 76 -3.96 8.86 -8.76
CA MET A 76 -2.76 9.68 -8.67
C MET A 76 -2.83 10.86 -9.65
N ASN A 77 -2.10 11.93 -9.38
CA ASN A 77 -2.02 13.07 -10.28
C ASN A 77 -1.17 12.73 -11.53
N THR A 78 -1.17 13.64 -12.51
CA THR A 78 -0.48 13.45 -13.80
C THR A 78 1.01 13.29 -13.63
N ASN A 79 1.63 14.00 -12.69
CA ASN A 79 3.05 13.90 -12.39
C ASN A 79 3.41 12.54 -11.79
N ALA A 80 2.69 12.10 -10.78
CA ALA A 80 2.90 10.78 -10.20
C ALA A 80 2.69 9.67 -11.23
N PHE A 81 1.72 9.83 -12.13
CA PHE A 81 1.51 8.88 -13.22
C PHE A 81 2.69 8.84 -14.21
N ALA A 82 3.21 9.99 -14.61
CA ALA A 82 4.38 10.06 -15.47
C ALA A 82 5.61 9.43 -14.81
N ASN A 83 5.87 9.76 -13.54
CA ASN A 83 6.96 9.17 -12.76
C ASN A 83 6.80 7.64 -12.61
N LEU A 84 5.57 7.14 -12.45
CA LEU A 84 5.31 5.70 -12.41
C LEU A 84 5.62 5.02 -13.73
N CYS A 85 5.24 5.64 -14.86
CA CYS A 85 5.55 5.12 -16.18
C CYS A 85 7.05 5.03 -16.42
N GLU A 86 7.79 6.08 -16.09
CA GLU A 86 9.26 6.12 -16.21
C GLU A 86 9.90 5.04 -15.30
N LEU A 87 9.48 4.96 -14.05
CA LEU A 87 9.99 3.99 -13.10
C LEU A 87 9.76 2.55 -13.57
N LEU A 88 8.57 2.26 -14.10
CA LEU A 88 8.22 0.95 -14.65
C LEU A 88 9.03 0.61 -15.89
N GLN A 89 9.37 1.59 -16.69
CA GLN A 89 10.23 1.42 -17.87
C GLN A 89 11.67 1.12 -17.46
N VAL A 90 12.24 1.96 -16.60
CA VAL A 90 13.67 1.94 -16.26
C VAL A 90 13.99 0.79 -15.29
N GLN A 91 13.21 0.64 -14.23
CA GLN A 91 13.46 -0.33 -13.17
C GLN A 91 12.59 -1.57 -13.26
N GLY A 92 11.34 -1.42 -13.71
CA GLY A 92 10.41 -2.54 -13.85
C GLY A 92 10.63 -3.38 -15.11
N GLY A 93 11.42 -2.91 -16.07
CA GLY A 93 11.65 -3.58 -17.36
C GLY A 93 10.38 -3.66 -18.22
N LEU A 94 9.46 -2.68 -18.08
CA LEU A 94 8.25 -2.61 -18.89
C LEU A 94 8.57 -1.90 -20.21
N CYS A 95 8.38 -2.59 -21.33
CA CYS A 95 8.67 -2.07 -22.66
C CYS A 95 7.42 -1.93 -23.50
N GLU A 96 7.42 -0.96 -24.40
CA GLU A 96 6.49 -0.90 -25.52
C GLU A 96 6.82 -2.00 -26.53
N ASP A 97 5.80 -2.64 -27.07
CA ASP A 97 5.97 -3.66 -28.11
C ASP A 97 5.37 -3.22 -29.46
N GLY A 98 5.24 -1.91 -29.67
CA GLY A 98 4.70 -1.31 -30.88
C GLY A 98 3.18 -1.39 -31.02
N GLN A 99 2.50 -2.19 -30.21
CA GLN A 99 1.04 -2.36 -30.28
C GLN A 99 0.30 -1.52 -29.24
N VAL A 100 0.82 -1.44 -28.02
CA VAL A 100 0.22 -0.72 -26.89
C VAL A 100 1.27 0.16 -26.25
N SER A 101 1.02 1.46 -26.19
CA SER A 101 1.93 2.41 -25.55
C SER A 101 2.07 2.13 -24.06
N LEU A 102 3.19 2.51 -23.47
CA LEU A 102 3.45 2.30 -22.06
C LEU A 102 2.40 3.01 -21.17
N PRO A 103 2.02 4.28 -21.42
CA PRO A 103 0.96 4.91 -20.65
C PRO A 103 -0.39 4.18 -20.75
N GLU A 104 -0.75 3.63 -21.93
CA GLU A 104 -1.99 2.83 -22.08
C GLU A 104 -1.95 1.55 -21.25
N GLN A 105 -0.79 0.85 -21.21
CA GLN A 105 -0.62 -0.35 -20.39
C GLN A 105 -0.82 -0.05 -18.91
N VAL A 106 -0.15 1.00 -18.41
CA VAL A 106 -0.18 1.41 -16.99
C VAL A 106 -1.55 1.96 -16.62
N ALA A 107 -2.15 2.84 -17.43
CA ALA A 107 -3.49 3.39 -17.16
C ALA A 107 -4.54 2.28 -17.13
N SER A 108 -4.51 1.34 -18.08
CA SER A 108 -5.44 0.20 -18.11
C SER A 108 -5.32 -0.66 -16.85
N PHE A 109 -4.11 -0.90 -16.39
CA PHE A 109 -3.84 -1.64 -15.16
C PHE A 109 -4.40 -0.91 -13.93
N LEU A 110 -4.11 0.39 -13.77
CA LEU A 110 -4.57 1.20 -12.64
C LEU A 110 -6.09 1.31 -12.59
N ILE A 111 -6.77 1.48 -13.74
CA ILE A 111 -8.25 1.50 -13.83
C ILE A 111 -8.85 0.19 -13.31
N ILE A 112 -8.25 -0.96 -13.61
CA ILE A 112 -8.71 -2.24 -13.09
C ILE A 112 -8.61 -2.27 -11.57
N LEU A 113 -7.49 -1.84 -11.00
CA LEU A 113 -7.29 -1.81 -9.55
C LEU A 113 -8.21 -0.80 -8.87
N ALA A 114 -8.25 0.42 -9.37
CA ALA A 114 -8.97 1.54 -8.78
C ALA A 114 -10.50 1.33 -8.75
N HIS A 115 -11.05 0.71 -9.80
CA HIS A 115 -12.50 0.60 -9.98
C HIS A 115 -13.01 -0.84 -10.06
N HIS A 116 -12.17 -1.83 -9.85
CA HIS A 116 -12.50 -3.26 -10.00
C HIS A 116 -13.20 -3.55 -11.34
N LYS A 117 -12.72 -2.93 -12.43
CA LYS A 117 -13.33 -3.07 -13.75
C LYS A 117 -12.99 -4.43 -14.34
N LYS A 118 -14.01 -5.06 -14.96
CA LYS A 118 -13.80 -6.28 -15.74
C LYS A 118 -13.06 -5.97 -17.04
N ASN A 119 -12.26 -6.90 -17.55
CA ASN A 119 -11.55 -6.75 -18.82
C ASN A 119 -12.49 -6.31 -19.99
N ARG A 120 -13.75 -6.73 -19.97
CA ARG A 120 -14.76 -6.32 -20.99
C ARG A 120 -14.95 -4.81 -21.05
N SER A 121 -14.96 -4.12 -19.92
CA SER A 121 -15.10 -2.66 -19.89
C SER A 121 -13.91 -1.96 -20.54
N LEU A 122 -12.70 -2.49 -20.33
CA LEU A 122 -11.49 -1.96 -20.96
C LEU A 122 -11.40 -2.30 -22.45
N GLN A 123 -11.93 -3.45 -22.87
CA GLN A 123 -12.04 -3.80 -24.29
C GLN A 123 -12.79 -2.72 -25.07
N VAL A 124 -13.92 -2.26 -24.53
CA VAL A 124 -14.72 -1.20 -25.14
C VAL A 124 -13.99 0.14 -25.07
N ARG A 125 -13.44 0.49 -23.90
CA ARG A 125 -12.79 1.80 -23.67
C ARG A 125 -11.58 2.02 -24.56
N PHE A 126 -10.73 1.01 -24.71
CA PHE A 126 -9.46 1.08 -25.46
C PHE A 126 -9.50 0.30 -26.78
N CYS A 127 -10.66 -0.15 -27.23
CA CYS A 127 -10.80 -0.95 -28.47
C CYS A 127 -9.74 -2.05 -28.58
N ARG A 128 -9.54 -2.83 -27.50
CA ARG A 128 -8.55 -3.91 -27.41
C ARG A 128 -9.23 -5.25 -27.21
N SER A 129 -8.59 -6.35 -27.66
CA SER A 129 -9.08 -7.69 -27.33
C SER A 129 -8.87 -8.01 -25.85
N GLY A 130 -9.72 -8.88 -25.27
CA GLY A 130 -9.56 -9.33 -23.89
C GLY A 130 -8.22 -10.01 -23.63
N LYS A 131 -7.67 -10.70 -24.65
CA LYS A 131 -6.33 -11.31 -24.60
C LYS A 131 -5.25 -10.22 -24.46
N THR A 132 -5.38 -9.12 -25.18
CA THR A 132 -4.47 -7.97 -25.11
C THR A 132 -4.52 -7.32 -23.73
N VAL A 133 -5.71 -7.02 -23.21
CA VAL A 133 -5.90 -6.44 -21.86
C VAL A 133 -5.27 -7.34 -20.80
N SER A 134 -5.54 -8.65 -20.84
CA SER A 134 -4.97 -9.61 -19.89
C SER A 134 -3.45 -9.72 -20.00
N LYS A 135 -2.89 -9.71 -21.20
CA LYS A 135 -1.43 -9.73 -21.45
C LYS A 135 -0.75 -8.57 -20.75
N TYR A 136 -1.24 -7.34 -20.98
CA TYR A 136 -0.58 -6.14 -20.44
C TYR A 136 -0.87 -5.94 -18.95
N PHE A 137 -2.04 -6.32 -18.47
CA PHE A 137 -2.30 -6.38 -17.04
C PHE A 137 -1.24 -7.19 -16.29
N ASN A 138 -0.96 -8.42 -16.78
CA ASN A 138 0.06 -9.29 -16.17
C ASN A 138 1.50 -8.76 -16.36
N LYS A 139 1.80 -8.07 -17.48
CA LYS A 139 3.11 -7.44 -17.68
C LYS A 139 3.35 -6.33 -16.64
N VAL A 140 2.39 -5.41 -16.46
CA VAL A 140 2.51 -4.32 -15.49
C VAL A 140 2.56 -4.86 -14.07
N LEU A 141 1.69 -5.81 -13.71
CA LEU A 141 1.70 -6.46 -12.40
C LEU A 141 3.08 -7.04 -12.06
N LYS A 142 3.67 -7.80 -12.97
CA LYS A 142 5.01 -8.37 -12.78
C LYS A 142 6.09 -7.30 -12.66
N ALA A 143 6.00 -6.21 -13.43
CA ALA A 143 6.94 -5.10 -13.34
C ALA A 143 6.90 -4.42 -11.97
N ILE A 144 5.70 -4.16 -11.42
CA ILE A 144 5.53 -3.60 -10.08
C ILE A 144 6.12 -4.54 -9.01
N ILE A 145 5.82 -5.84 -9.09
CA ILE A 145 6.34 -6.83 -8.12
C ILE A 145 7.88 -6.93 -8.15
N ARG A 146 8.51 -6.79 -9.33
CA ARG A 146 9.99 -6.75 -9.41
C ARG A 146 10.59 -5.59 -8.64
N MET A 147 9.88 -4.48 -8.54
CA MET A 147 10.33 -3.28 -7.84
C MET A 147 10.00 -3.28 -6.34
N GLN A 148 9.57 -4.39 -5.75
CA GLN A 148 9.15 -4.44 -4.35
C GLN A 148 10.22 -3.89 -3.39
N ASN A 149 11.50 -4.20 -3.59
CA ASN A 149 12.60 -3.71 -2.74
C ASN A 149 12.82 -2.20 -2.84
N LEU A 150 12.41 -1.57 -3.95
CA LEU A 150 12.48 -0.13 -4.16
C LEU A 150 11.24 0.59 -3.60
N LEU A 151 10.08 -0.05 -3.68
CA LEU A 151 8.79 0.55 -3.35
C LEU A 151 8.35 0.29 -1.90
N PHE A 152 8.86 -0.75 -1.23
CA PHE A 152 8.68 -0.87 0.21
C PHE A 152 9.46 0.23 0.93
N ALA A 153 8.83 0.80 1.96
CA ALA A 153 9.46 1.83 2.77
C ALA A 153 10.58 1.23 3.63
N LYS A 154 11.58 2.06 3.91
CA LYS A 154 12.57 1.75 4.95
C LYS A 154 12.01 2.17 6.31
N THR A 155 12.42 1.48 7.36
CA THR A 155 12.09 1.83 8.73
C THR A 155 13.21 2.60 9.38
N SER A 156 12.84 3.55 10.25
CA SER A 156 13.71 4.16 11.23
C SER A 156 13.08 4.01 12.61
N PRO A 157 13.84 3.66 13.65
CA PRO A 157 13.30 3.58 14.99
C PRO A 157 12.85 4.96 15.49
N VAL A 158 11.96 4.98 16.47
CA VAL A 158 11.64 6.18 17.23
C VAL A 158 12.88 6.58 18.04
N GLU A 159 13.39 7.77 17.79
CA GLU A 159 14.58 8.31 18.45
C GLU A 159 14.27 8.84 19.86
N GLU A 160 15.32 9.06 20.67
CA GLU A 160 15.20 9.52 22.06
C GLU A 160 14.57 10.92 22.17
N ASP A 161 14.81 11.79 21.18
CA ASP A 161 14.35 13.17 21.09
C ASP A 161 13.01 13.33 20.35
N CYS A 162 12.32 12.22 20.06
CA CYS A 162 11.05 12.26 19.36
C CYS A 162 10.00 13.09 20.09
N ILE A 163 9.53 14.16 19.45
CA ILE A 163 8.54 15.11 20.00
C ILE A 163 7.09 14.70 19.73
N ASP A 164 6.83 13.74 18.82
CA ASP A 164 5.47 13.31 18.47
C ASP A 164 4.76 12.72 19.70
N PRO A 165 3.63 13.28 20.15
CA PRO A 165 2.92 12.83 21.35
C PRO A 165 2.46 11.37 21.29
N THR A 166 2.28 10.83 20.07
CA THR A 166 1.84 9.46 19.85
C THR A 166 3.00 8.47 20.02
N TRP A 167 4.19 8.84 19.50
CA TRP A 167 5.31 7.93 19.37
C TRP A 167 6.42 8.13 20.40
N ARG A 168 6.58 9.33 20.97
CA ARG A 168 7.70 9.71 21.86
C ARG A 168 7.97 8.75 23.02
N LYS A 169 6.94 7.97 23.42
CA LYS A 169 7.05 6.99 24.52
C LYS A 169 7.41 5.58 24.05
N PHE A 170 7.44 5.37 22.75
CA PHE A 170 7.76 4.07 22.13
C PHE A 170 9.14 4.11 21.47
N LYS A 171 10.18 4.46 22.25
CA LYS A 171 11.57 4.51 21.77
C LYS A 171 12.00 3.17 21.19
N GLY A 172 12.73 3.18 20.08
CA GLY A 172 13.11 1.98 19.35
C GLY A 172 11.99 1.34 18.51
N CYS A 173 10.75 1.87 18.56
CA CYS A 173 9.63 1.35 17.78
C CYS A 173 9.81 1.67 16.28
N LEU A 174 9.60 0.67 15.42
CA LEU A 174 9.72 0.79 13.97
C LEU A 174 8.38 1.12 13.28
N GLY A 175 7.25 0.93 13.98
CA GLY A 175 5.91 1.10 13.45
C GLY A 175 4.94 0.07 14.01
N ALA A 176 3.98 -0.36 13.21
CA ALA A 176 2.95 -1.31 13.62
C ALA A 176 2.76 -2.46 12.62
N LEU A 177 2.30 -3.59 13.13
CA LEU A 177 2.01 -4.82 12.39
C LEU A 177 0.61 -5.30 12.72
N ASP A 178 -0.11 -5.75 11.70
CA ASP A 178 -1.45 -6.33 11.88
C ASP A 178 -1.83 -7.25 10.72
N GLY A 179 -2.86 -8.10 10.93
CA GLY A 179 -3.49 -8.90 9.91
C GLY A 179 -4.74 -8.22 9.32
N THR A 180 -5.02 -8.47 8.05
CA THR A 180 -6.30 -8.06 7.47
C THR A 180 -6.81 -9.11 6.49
N TYR A 181 -8.15 -9.24 6.39
CA TYR A 181 -8.79 -10.15 5.46
C TYR A 181 -9.16 -9.44 4.17
N ILE A 182 -8.90 -10.10 3.04
CA ILE A 182 -9.32 -9.67 1.70
C ILE A 182 -10.11 -10.80 1.07
N GLU A 183 -11.36 -10.51 0.68
CA GLU A 183 -12.25 -11.49 0.05
C GLU A 183 -11.67 -11.96 -1.28
N VAL A 184 -11.67 -13.26 -1.52
CA VAL A 184 -11.08 -13.90 -2.72
C VAL A 184 -12.02 -14.91 -3.33
N THR A 185 -11.85 -15.16 -4.62
CA THR A 185 -12.46 -16.29 -5.32
C THR A 185 -11.45 -17.41 -5.43
N VAL A 186 -11.82 -18.59 -4.91
CA VAL A 186 -11.00 -19.81 -4.98
C VAL A 186 -11.86 -20.97 -5.53
N PRO A 187 -11.24 -22.04 -6.06
CA PRO A 187 -11.95 -23.25 -6.42
C PRO A 187 -12.75 -23.85 -5.25
N GLU A 188 -13.82 -24.57 -5.54
CA GLU A 188 -14.68 -25.16 -4.51
C GLU A 188 -13.91 -26.07 -3.52
N SER A 189 -12.93 -26.83 -4.03
CA SER A 189 -12.02 -27.67 -3.23
C SER A 189 -11.25 -26.91 -2.16
N ASP A 190 -10.97 -25.64 -2.37
CA ASP A 190 -10.14 -24.82 -1.50
C ASP A 190 -10.95 -23.92 -0.56
N LYS A 191 -12.26 -23.77 -0.79
CA LYS A 191 -13.11 -22.85 -0.03
C LYS A 191 -13.07 -23.10 1.49
N SER A 192 -12.98 -24.35 1.93
CA SER A 192 -12.93 -24.69 3.36
C SER A 192 -11.70 -24.07 4.05
N ARG A 193 -10.55 -24.07 3.39
CA ARG A 193 -9.28 -23.52 3.90
C ARG A 193 -9.30 -21.99 3.95
N TYR A 194 -9.96 -21.34 2.97
CA TYR A 194 -10.07 -19.88 2.89
C TYR A 194 -11.25 -19.32 3.69
N ARG A 195 -12.06 -20.18 4.33
CA ARG A 195 -13.21 -19.75 5.13
C ARG A 195 -12.74 -19.21 6.47
N THR A 196 -13.02 -17.93 6.70
CA THR A 196 -12.83 -17.29 8.01
C THR A 196 -13.88 -17.77 9.02
N ARG A 197 -13.71 -17.48 10.29
CA ARG A 197 -14.69 -17.76 11.35
C ARG A 197 -16.05 -17.11 11.09
N LYS A 198 -16.07 -15.95 10.45
CA LYS A 198 -17.29 -15.24 10.02
C LYS A 198 -17.95 -15.86 8.76
N GLY A 199 -17.41 -16.97 8.24
CA GLY A 199 -17.95 -17.68 7.09
C GLY A 199 -17.56 -17.10 5.72
N LYS A 200 -16.84 -15.99 5.67
CA LYS A 200 -16.38 -15.36 4.40
C LYS A 200 -15.17 -16.11 3.84
N ILE A 201 -15.04 -16.12 2.51
CA ILE A 201 -13.89 -16.70 1.81
C ILE A 201 -12.85 -15.62 1.59
N CYS A 202 -11.78 -15.64 2.38
CA CYS A 202 -10.77 -14.59 2.40
C CYS A 202 -9.34 -15.17 2.36
N THR A 203 -8.40 -14.36 1.89
CA THR A 203 -6.99 -14.55 2.19
C THR A 203 -6.61 -13.67 3.36
N ASN A 204 -5.79 -14.19 4.28
CA ASN A 204 -5.21 -13.39 5.35
C ASN A 204 -3.94 -12.72 4.83
N VAL A 205 -3.79 -11.44 5.14
CA VAL A 205 -2.69 -10.57 4.68
C VAL A 205 -2.05 -9.90 5.89
N LEU A 206 -0.82 -10.28 6.21
CA LEU A 206 -0.02 -9.58 7.20
C LEU A 206 0.59 -8.33 6.57
N GLY A 207 0.34 -7.18 7.17
CA GLY A 207 0.96 -5.92 6.79
C GLY A 207 1.79 -5.34 7.92
N VAL A 208 2.90 -4.73 7.56
CA VAL A 208 3.77 -3.97 8.46
C VAL A 208 3.95 -2.59 7.88
N CYS A 209 3.67 -1.56 8.64
CA CYS A 209 3.89 -0.17 8.23
C CYS A 209 4.80 0.57 9.22
N ASN A 210 5.47 1.60 8.72
CA ASN A 210 6.16 2.57 9.54
C ASN A 210 5.17 3.60 10.13
N ARG A 211 5.70 4.58 10.87
CA ARG A 211 4.91 5.67 11.48
C ARG A 211 4.17 6.54 10.46
N ASP A 212 4.66 6.60 9.23
CA ASP A 212 4.12 7.41 8.15
C ASP A 212 3.09 6.67 7.29
N MET A 213 2.46 5.61 7.78
CA MET A 213 1.50 4.78 7.04
C MET A 213 2.05 4.22 5.71
N SER A 214 3.36 4.03 5.58
CA SER A 214 3.98 3.39 4.42
C SER A 214 4.30 1.94 4.72
N PHE A 215 3.89 1.03 3.84
CA PHE A 215 4.17 -0.39 4.00
C PHE A 215 5.67 -0.69 3.92
N VAL A 216 6.18 -1.40 4.90
CA VAL A 216 7.56 -1.88 5.00
C VAL A 216 7.66 -3.33 4.53
N TYR A 217 6.64 -4.11 4.86
CA TYR A 217 6.56 -5.52 4.53
C TYR A 217 5.10 -5.94 4.37
N VAL A 218 4.84 -6.83 3.41
CA VAL A 218 3.51 -7.41 3.19
C VAL A 218 3.65 -8.88 2.85
N LEU A 219 2.92 -9.71 3.57
CA LEU A 219 2.80 -11.15 3.33
C LEU A 219 1.35 -11.49 3.01
N SER A 220 1.07 -11.79 1.75
CA SER A 220 -0.26 -12.21 1.28
C SER A 220 -0.25 -13.67 0.85
N GLY A 221 -1.43 -14.30 0.88
CA GLY A 221 -1.62 -15.64 0.34
C GLY A 221 -1.83 -16.72 1.40
N TRP A 222 -1.84 -16.37 2.67
CA TRP A 222 -2.29 -17.26 3.72
C TRP A 222 -3.81 -17.48 3.64
N GLU A 223 -4.23 -18.65 4.04
CA GLU A 223 -5.63 -19.07 4.07
C GLU A 223 -6.39 -18.30 5.17
N GLY A 224 -7.66 -17.99 4.93
CA GLY A 224 -8.49 -17.26 5.90
C GLY A 224 -8.68 -17.98 7.24
N SER A 225 -8.41 -19.27 7.32
CA SER A 225 -8.42 -20.07 8.53
C SER A 225 -7.09 -20.06 9.32
N ALA A 226 -6.01 -19.48 8.75
CA ALA A 226 -4.71 -19.45 9.39
C ALA A 226 -4.67 -18.46 10.55
N SER A 227 -4.07 -18.87 11.69
CA SER A 227 -3.85 -17.98 12.82
C SER A 227 -2.76 -16.94 12.56
N ASP A 228 -2.89 -15.76 13.15
CA ASP A 228 -1.95 -14.67 13.00
C ASP A 228 -0.54 -15.04 13.48
N SER A 229 -0.43 -15.83 14.55
CA SER A 229 0.84 -16.35 15.07
C SER A 229 1.56 -17.24 14.06
N ARG A 230 0.82 -18.08 13.31
CA ARG A 230 1.39 -18.92 12.26
C ARG A 230 1.91 -18.07 11.09
N ILE A 231 1.15 -17.05 10.72
CA ILE A 231 1.52 -16.13 9.65
C ILE A 231 2.75 -15.30 10.05
N LEU A 232 2.79 -14.82 11.31
CA LEU A 232 3.92 -14.07 11.82
C LEU A 232 5.19 -14.94 11.84
N ARG A 233 5.09 -16.20 12.29
CA ARG A 233 6.23 -17.14 12.29
C ARG A 233 6.78 -17.31 10.87
N ASP A 234 5.92 -17.52 9.89
CA ASP A 234 6.32 -17.59 8.49
C ASP A 234 6.97 -16.29 8.01
N ALA A 235 6.42 -15.12 8.39
CA ALA A 235 6.96 -13.83 8.01
C ALA A 235 8.40 -13.59 8.50
N ILE A 236 8.78 -14.12 9.67
CA ILE A 236 10.13 -13.96 10.24
C ILE A 236 11.12 -15.06 9.81
N THR A 237 10.64 -16.23 9.38
CA THR A 237 11.50 -17.38 9.06
C THR A 237 11.76 -17.61 7.57
N ARG A 238 10.92 -17.09 6.68
CA ARG A 238 11.05 -17.28 5.23
C ARG A 238 12.26 -16.57 4.64
N GLY A 239 12.71 -16.97 3.45
CA GLY A 239 13.86 -16.39 2.77
C GLY A 239 13.79 -14.86 2.55
N ASN A 240 12.57 -14.31 2.31
CA ASN A 240 12.32 -12.88 2.22
C ASN A 240 11.57 -12.41 3.49
N SER A 241 12.22 -12.59 4.65
CA SER A 241 11.61 -12.38 5.96
C SER A 241 11.53 -10.90 6.35
N LEU A 242 10.56 -10.61 7.22
CA LEU A 242 10.54 -9.36 7.98
C LEU A 242 11.81 -9.27 8.83
N LYS A 243 12.61 -8.22 8.63
CA LYS A 243 13.84 -7.97 9.37
C LYS A 243 13.58 -7.01 10.51
N ILE A 244 13.91 -7.43 11.73
CA ILE A 244 13.80 -6.60 12.93
C ILE A 244 15.18 -6.53 13.56
N PRO A 245 15.83 -5.34 13.59
CA PRO A 245 17.12 -5.17 14.25
C PRO A 245 16.99 -5.40 15.78
N HIS A 246 18.05 -5.89 16.41
CA HIS A 246 18.09 -6.04 17.86
C HIS A 246 17.81 -4.70 18.56
N GLY A 247 17.05 -4.74 19.64
CA GLY A 247 16.64 -3.53 20.38
C GLY A 247 15.46 -2.76 19.77
N ASN A 248 14.98 -3.16 18.59
CA ASN A 248 13.83 -2.55 17.93
C ASN A 248 12.62 -3.49 17.94
N TYR A 249 11.44 -2.91 17.72
CA TYR A 249 10.18 -3.66 17.75
C TYR A 249 9.07 -3.01 16.95
N TYR A 250 8.03 -3.78 16.67
CA TYR A 250 6.74 -3.32 16.14
C TYR A 250 5.65 -3.43 17.20
N LEU A 251 4.70 -2.51 17.17
CA LEU A 251 3.46 -2.63 17.94
C LEU A 251 2.55 -3.67 17.26
N VAL A 252 2.04 -4.60 18.05
CA VAL A 252 1.17 -5.68 17.57
C VAL A 252 -0.14 -5.73 18.35
N ASP A 253 -1.16 -6.42 17.82
CA ASP A 253 -2.42 -6.62 18.52
C ASP A 253 -2.31 -7.60 19.70
N ALA A 254 -3.33 -7.63 20.57
CA ALA A 254 -3.41 -8.54 21.70
C ALA A 254 -3.42 -10.03 21.30
N GLY A 255 -3.79 -10.33 20.05
CA GLY A 255 -3.72 -11.69 19.47
C GLY A 255 -2.29 -12.20 19.29
N TYR A 256 -1.31 -11.32 19.19
CA TYR A 256 0.09 -11.70 19.06
C TYR A 256 0.78 -11.89 20.42
N THR A 257 1.90 -12.61 20.42
CA THR A 257 2.72 -12.80 21.61
C THR A 257 3.55 -11.55 21.90
N ASN A 258 3.61 -11.14 23.17
CA ASN A 258 4.55 -10.14 23.63
C ASN A 258 5.93 -10.79 23.77
N GLY A 259 6.87 -10.42 22.92
CA GLY A 259 8.21 -11.03 22.87
C GLY A 259 9.20 -10.17 22.09
N PRO A 260 10.49 -10.54 22.06
CA PRO A 260 11.52 -9.78 21.38
C PRO A 260 11.13 -9.40 19.94
N GLY A 261 11.14 -8.09 19.65
CA GLY A 261 10.72 -7.53 18.37
C GLY A 261 9.21 -7.21 18.23
N PHE A 262 8.37 -7.61 19.21
CA PHE A 262 6.92 -7.42 19.17
C PHE A 262 6.37 -6.98 20.52
N LEU A 263 5.85 -5.76 20.58
CA LEU A 263 5.26 -5.21 21.79
C LEU A 263 3.73 -5.30 21.71
N ALA A 264 3.15 -6.19 22.52
CA ALA A 264 1.72 -6.39 22.60
C ALA A 264 1.10 -5.65 23.80
N PRO A 265 -0.19 -5.27 23.74
CA PRO A 265 -0.90 -4.67 24.87
C PRO A 265 -1.17 -5.69 25.97
N TYR A 266 -1.61 -5.19 27.14
CA TYR A 266 -2.07 -6.04 28.23
C TYR A 266 -3.43 -6.66 27.91
N ARG A 267 -3.51 -7.99 27.97
CA ARG A 267 -4.77 -8.73 27.79
C ARG A 267 -5.70 -8.57 28.98
N GLY A 268 -7.00 -8.66 28.73
CA GLY A 268 -8.01 -8.52 29.78
C GLY A 268 -8.13 -7.10 30.37
N THR A 269 -7.47 -6.12 29.78
CA THR A 269 -7.46 -4.74 30.18
C THR A 269 -8.03 -3.89 29.04
N ARG A 270 -8.81 -2.84 29.33
CA ARG A 270 -9.40 -1.93 28.36
C ARG A 270 -8.39 -1.48 27.30
N TYR A 271 -8.70 -1.66 26.03
CA TYR A 271 -7.73 -1.48 24.95
C TYR A 271 -8.23 -0.61 23.80
N HIS A 272 -9.43 -0.83 23.26
CA HIS A 272 -9.87 -0.22 22.01
C HIS A 272 -10.04 1.30 22.10
N VAL A 273 -9.63 2.03 21.04
CA VAL A 273 -9.73 3.51 20.96
C VAL A 273 -11.19 3.97 21.21
N ARG A 274 -12.19 3.22 20.73
CA ARG A 274 -13.62 3.51 20.93
C ARG A 274 -14.07 3.41 22.39
N GLU A 275 -13.52 2.49 23.17
CA GLU A 275 -13.81 2.36 24.59
C GLU A 275 -13.37 3.60 25.38
N TRP A 276 -12.36 4.32 24.85
CA TRP A 276 -11.88 5.59 25.42
C TRP A 276 -12.73 6.77 24.97
N ALA A 277 -13.29 6.74 23.75
CA ALA A 277 -14.15 7.82 23.22
C ALA A 277 -15.53 7.85 23.89
N GLN A 278 -16.05 6.68 24.28
CA GLN A 278 -17.36 6.54 24.92
C GLN A 278 -17.32 6.75 26.46
N GLY A 279 -16.15 6.74 27.07
CA GLY A 279 -15.99 6.77 28.52
C GLY A 279 -15.30 8.04 29.01
N THR A 280 -15.97 8.78 29.91
CA THR A 280 -15.42 9.95 30.63
C THR A 280 -14.37 9.56 31.70
N ARG A 281 -14.05 8.26 31.85
CA ARG A 281 -13.18 7.77 32.92
C ARG A 281 -11.73 7.73 32.49
N ALA A 282 -10.89 8.47 33.23
CA ALA A 282 -9.43 8.37 33.14
C ALA A 282 -8.93 6.93 33.35
N PRO A 283 -7.74 6.58 32.81
CA PRO A 283 -7.10 5.30 33.10
C PRO A 283 -6.95 5.06 34.60
N ARG A 284 -7.29 3.84 35.06
CA ARG A 284 -7.29 3.47 36.48
C ARG A 284 -5.92 3.04 36.98
N ASN A 285 -5.10 2.49 36.09
CA ASN A 285 -3.78 1.96 36.38
C ASN A 285 -2.83 2.13 35.18
N TYR A 286 -1.56 1.77 35.36
CA TYR A 286 -0.53 1.87 34.33
C TYR A 286 -0.83 0.99 33.10
N GLN A 287 -1.46 -0.16 33.28
CA GLN A 287 -1.81 -1.07 32.18
C GLN A 287 -2.88 -0.45 31.25
N GLU A 288 -3.93 0.14 31.82
CA GLU A 288 -4.94 0.84 31.05
C GLU A 288 -4.33 2.05 30.32
N TYR A 289 -3.46 2.81 30.98
CA TYR A 289 -2.82 3.96 30.35
C TYR A 289 -1.88 3.54 29.20
N PHE A 290 -1.09 2.49 29.41
CA PHE A 290 -0.27 1.91 28.36
C PHE A 290 -1.12 1.45 27.18
N ASN A 291 -2.16 0.66 27.42
CA ASN A 291 -3.06 0.18 26.38
C ASN A 291 -3.69 1.32 25.58
N ARG A 292 -4.07 2.41 26.23
CA ARG A 292 -4.56 3.61 25.55
C ARG A 292 -3.51 4.21 24.60
N LYS A 293 -2.28 4.36 25.05
CA LYS A 293 -1.20 4.90 24.24
C LYS A 293 -0.81 3.93 23.11
N HIS A 294 -0.71 2.65 23.44
CA HIS A 294 -0.42 1.59 22.50
C HIS A 294 -1.47 1.51 21.37
N SER A 295 -2.77 1.47 21.70
CA SER A 295 -3.83 1.42 20.70
C SER A 295 -3.85 2.67 19.81
N SER A 296 -3.58 3.85 20.38
CA SER A 296 -3.46 5.10 19.61
C SER A 296 -2.33 5.04 18.59
N ALA A 297 -1.15 4.55 18.97
CA ALA A 297 -0.01 4.44 18.07
C ALA A 297 -0.23 3.30 17.04
N ARG A 298 -0.72 2.12 17.46
CA ARG A 298 -0.98 0.99 16.58
C ARG A 298 -2.07 1.27 15.54
N ASN A 299 -2.98 2.19 15.80
CA ASN A 299 -4.01 2.60 14.85
C ASN A 299 -3.44 3.04 13.47
N VAL A 300 -2.14 3.33 13.38
CA VAL A 300 -1.46 3.65 12.12
C VAL A 300 -1.60 2.53 11.09
N ILE A 301 -1.52 1.25 11.47
CA ILE A 301 -1.66 0.13 10.53
C ILE A 301 -3.13 -0.08 10.11
N GLU A 302 -4.08 0.15 11.03
CA GLU A 302 -5.52 0.08 10.72
C GLU A 302 -5.90 1.16 9.69
N ARG A 303 -5.42 2.39 9.90
CA ARG A 303 -5.58 3.50 8.95
C ARG A 303 -4.90 3.20 7.61
N CYS A 304 -3.72 2.58 7.63
CA CYS A 304 -3.00 2.17 6.43
C CYS A 304 -3.82 1.18 5.59
N PHE A 305 -4.41 0.16 6.21
CA PHE A 305 -5.32 -0.79 5.54
C PHE A 305 -6.64 -0.14 5.10
N GLY A 306 -7.19 0.76 5.91
CA GLY A 306 -8.40 1.52 5.56
C GLY A 306 -8.20 2.31 4.27
N LEU A 307 -7.11 3.09 4.20
CA LEU A 307 -6.72 3.85 3.02
C LEU A 307 -6.46 2.93 1.81
N LEU A 308 -5.77 1.80 2.01
CA LEU A 308 -5.51 0.82 0.96
C LEU A 308 -6.81 0.31 0.32
N LYS A 309 -7.76 -0.13 1.14
CA LYS A 309 -9.05 -0.66 0.68
C LYS A 309 -9.95 0.44 0.08
N LYS A 310 -9.87 1.67 0.59
CA LYS A 310 -10.58 2.83 0.04
C LYS A 310 -10.08 3.16 -1.36
N ARG A 311 -8.77 3.25 -1.55
CA ARG A 311 -8.13 3.59 -2.83
C ARG A 311 -8.35 2.52 -3.90
N TRP A 312 -8.18 1.25 -3.55
CA TRP A 312 -8.20 0.14 -4.51
C TRP A 312 -9.46 -0.70 -4.38
N SER A 313 -10.49 -0.37 -5.17
CA SER A 313 -11.79 -1.08 -5.12
C SER A 313 -11.68 -2.59 -5.39
N ILE A 314 -10.62 -3.03 -6.08
CA ILE A 314 -10.40 -4.47 -6.34
C ILE A 314 -10.17 -5.26 -5.04
N LEU A 315 -9.79 -4.61 -3.94
CA LEU A 315 -9.57 -5.25 -2.64
C LEU A 315 -10.83 -5.36 -1.79
N ARG A 316 -11.95 -4.74 -2.21
CA ARG A 316 -13.21 -4.69 -1.44
C ARG A 316 -14.20 -5.78 -1.80
N SER A 317 -13.97 -6.50 -2.87
CA SER A 317 -14.85 -7.59 -3.32
C SER A 317 -14.07 -8.68 -4.06
N PRO A 318 -14.56 -9.93 -4.04
CA PRO A 318 -13.85 -11.06 -4.61
C PRO A 318 -13.56 -10.85 -6.11
N SER A 319 -12.34 -11.10 -6.51
CA SER A 319 -11.89 -11.01 -7.90
C SER A 319 -11.88 -12.38 -8.56
N PHE A 320 -12.10 -12.43 -9.88
CA PHE A 320 -12.05 -13.68 -10.69
C PHE A 320 -10.64 -14.05 -11.17
N TYR A 321 -9.61 -13.34 -10.77
CA TYR A 321 -8.23 -13.73 -11.06
C TYR A 321 -7.86 -15.02 -10.29
N PRO A 322 -6.95 -15.85 -10.83
CA PRO A 322 -6.40 -16.98 -10.06
C PRO A 322 -5.79 -16.51 -8.73
N ILE A 323 -5.90 -17.30 -7.67
CA ILE A 323 -5.50 -16.91 -6.31
C ILE A 323 -4.05 -16.37 -6.24
N LYS A 324 -3.13 -16.98 -6.99
CA LYS A 324 -1.74 -16.49 -7.09
C LYS A 324 -1.68 -15.05 -7.63
N THR A 325 -2.52 -14.73 -8.61
CA THR A 325 -2.60 -13.36 -9.18
C THR A 325 -3.28 -12.40 -8.21
N GLN A 326 -4.31 -12.85 -7.50
CA GLN A 326 -4.97 -12.03 -6.46
C GLN A 326 -3.97 -11.63 -5.37
N ASN A 327 -3.12 -12.57 -4.90
CA ASN A 327 -2.08 -12.27 -3.92
C ASN A 327 -1.05 -11.27 -4.44
N GLN A 328 -0.65 -11.37 -5.71
CA GLN A 328 0.23 -10.38 -6.34
C GLN A 328 -0.43 -9.00 -6.49
N ILE A 329 -1.73 -8.95 -6.77
CA ILE A 329 -2.50 -7.70 -6.84
C ILE A 329 -2.49 -7.00 -5.47
N ILE A 330 -2.69 -7.73 -4.38
CA ILE A 330 -2.66 -7.18 -3.01
C ILE A 330 -1.30 -6.51 -2.74
N ILE A 331 -0.20 -7.21 -3.02
CA ILE A 331 1.15 -6.67 -2.86
C ILE A 331 1.33 -5.42 -3.76
N ALA A 332 0.93 -5.49 -5.03
CA ALA A 332 1.03 -4.36 -5.94
C ALA A 332 0.25 -3.13 -5.47
N CYS A 333 -0.94 -3.30 -4.89
CA CYS A 333 -1.73 -2.22 -4.30
C CYS A 333 -0.98 -1.55 -3.12
N CYS A 334 -0.32 -2.32 -2.26
CA CYS A 334 0.49 -1.79 -1.15
C CYS A 334 1.72 -1.02 -1.67
N LEU A 335 2.41 -1.55 -2.67
CA LEU A 335 3.55 -0.89 -3.29
C LEU A 335 3.16 0.42 -3.99
N LEU A 336 2.04 0.42 -4.70
CA LEU A 336 1.49 1.62 -5.34
C LEU A 336 1.02 2.65 -4.31
N GLN A 337 0.49 2.23 -3.17
CA GLN A 337 0.16 3.15 -2.08
C GLN A 337 1.39 3.89 -1.57
N ASN A 338 2.50 3.18 -1.33
CA ASN A 338 3.76 3.80 -0.94
C ASN A 338 4.27 4.76 -2.03
N PHE A 339 4.18 4.33 -3.30
CA PHE A 339 4.58 5.17 -4.42
C PHE A 339 3.78 6.48 -4.47
N ILE A 340 2.46 6.42 -4.33
CA ILE A 340 1.57 7.58 -4.34
C ILE A 340 1.94 8.53 -3.19
N ARG A 341 2.07 8.02 -1.97
CA ARG A 341 2.44 8.84 -0.80
C ARG A 341 3.78 9.56 -0.95
N LYS A 342 4.72 8.96 -1.67
CA LYS A 342 6.03 9.56 -1.94
C LYS A 342 6.01 10.62 -3.05
N ASN A 343 5.08 10.51 -4.01
CA ASN A 343 5.05 11.32 -5.23
C ASN A 343 3.88 12.31 -5.31
N MET A 344 3.05 12.39 -4.28
CA MET A 344 1.95 13.35 -4.19
C MET A 344 2.04 14.11 -2.87
N ASP A 345 2.16 15.43 -2.92
CA ASP A 345 2.17 16.29 -1.71
C ASP A 345 0.81 16.31 -1.02
N MET A 346 -0.26 16.23 -1.80
CA MET A 346 -1.64 16.16 -1.32
C MET A 346 -2.35 14.98 -1.94
N ASP A 347 -2.79 14.05 -1.10
CA ASP A 347 -3.56 12.86 -1.50
C ASP A 347 -5.03 13.03 -1.07
N PRO A 348 -5.97 13.24 -2.01
CA PRO A 348 -7.39 13.45 -1.68
C PRO A 348 -8.02 12.25 -0.96
N GLU A 349 -7.58 11.03 -1.25
CA GLU A 349 -8.09 9.82 -0.58
C GLU A 349 -7.64 9.76 0.87
N GLU A 350 -6.44 10.24 1.18
CA GLU A 350 -5.94 10.32 2.54
C GLU A 350 -6.66 11.42 3.34
N GLN A 351 -6.83 12.60 2.76
CA GLN A 351 -7.54 13.71 3.41
C GLN A 351 -8.97 13.34 3.81
N THR A 352 -9.72 12.69 2.91
CA THR A 352 -11.08 12.21 3.22
C THR A 352 -11.07 11.05 4.22
N SER A 353 -10.00 10.28 4.35
CA SER A 353 -9.90 9.20 5.34
C SER A 353 -9.75 9.72 6.77
N PHE A 354 -9.20 10.91 6.96
CA PHE A 354 -9.17 11.56 8.29
C PHE A 354 -10.56 12.02 8.76
N LEU A 355 -11.48 12.28 7.83
CA LEU A 355 -12.87 12.65 8.14
C LEU A 355 -13.76 11.44 8.40
N ASP A 356 -13.41 10.27 7.82
CA ASP A 356 -14.15 9.00 7.94
C ASP A 356 -13.58 8.10 9.07
N GLU A 357 -13.12 8.68 10.16
CA GLU A 357 -12.43 7.99 11.28
C GLU A 357 -13.23 6.84 11.94
N PHE A 358 -14.41 6.52 11.42
CA PHE A 358 -15.36 5.56 11.97
C PHE A 358 -15.87 4.48 11.00
N LEU A 359 -15.08 4.09 10.01
CA LEU A 359 -15.42 2.84 9.31
C LEU A 359 -15.24 1.67 10.28
N PRO A 360 -16.24 0.78 10.42
CA PRO A 360 -16.13 -0.35 11.33
C PRO A 360 -15.02 -1.28 10.84
N VAL A 361 -13.90 -1.28 11.55
CA VAL A 361 -12.98 -2.40 11.52
C VAL A 361 -13.73 -3.54 12.21
N GLU A 362 -13.95 -4.62 11.50
CA GLU A 362 -14.60 -5.80 12.05
C GLU A 362 -13.70 -6.36 13.16
N GLU A 363 -14.14 -6.19 14.42
CA GLU A 363 -13.45 -6.72 15.60
C GLU A 363 -13.46 -8.26 15.55
N GLU A 364 -12.29 -8.87 15.61
CA GLU A 364 -12.15 -10.28 15.85
C GLU A 364 -12.01 -10.51 17.36
N ALA A 365 -12.83 -11.42 17.88
CA ALA A 365 -12.68 -11.90 19.24
C ALA A 365 -11.30 -12.58 19.40
N PRO A 366 -10.60 -12.41 20.53
CA PRO A 366 -9.29 -12.97 20.74
C PRO A 366 -9.35 -14.50 20.73
N ASP A 367 -8.45 -15.11 19.94
CA ASP A 367 -8.25 -16.53 19.88
C ASP A 367 -7.43 -17.05 21.04
N GLU A 368 -7.90 -18.14 21.64
CA GLU A 368 -7.08 -18.97 22.52
C GLU A 368 -6.09 -19.80 21.68
N LEU A 369 -4.86 -19.92 22.23
CA LEU A 369 -3.76 -20.77 21.81
C LEU A 369 -2.81 -20.21 20.73
N ILE A 370 -1.74 -19.69 21.26
CA ILE A 370 -0.53 -19.27 20.56
C ILE A 370 0.57 -20.28 20.83
N ASP A 371 1.09 -20.91 19.77
CA ASP A 371 2.36 -21.62 19.82
C ASP A 371 3.47 -20.74 19.26
N VAL A 372 4.27 -20.22 20.17
CA VAL A 372 5.69 -19.81 20.05
C VAL A 372 6.02 -18.60 19.17
N VAL A 373 5.92 -17.44 19.71
CA VAL A 373 7.02 -16.54 20.02
C VAL A 373 7.14 -16.59 21.54
N GLU A 374 8.26 -16.97 22.10
CA GLU A 374 8.36 -17.16 23.54
C GLU A 374 8.27 -15.82 24.24
N ASN A 375 7.28 -15.71 25.15
CA ASN A 375 7.19 -14.59 26.07
C ASN A 375 8.38 -14.71 27.04
N THR A 376 9.40 -13.86 26.88
CA THR A 376 10.51 -13.84 27.82
C THR A 376 10.13 -13.00 29.02
N ASN A 377 10.51 -13.43 30.21
CA ASN A 377 10.29 -12.65 31.44
C ASN A 377 10.93 -11.24 31.32
N GLU A 378 12.10 -11.14 30.69
CA GLU A 378 12.79 -9.89 30.42
C GLU A 378 11.97 -8.91 29.59
N TRP A 379 11.32 -9.40 28.50
CA TRP A 379 10.50 -8.56 27.62
C TRP A 379 9.21 -8.11 28.29
N THR A 380 8.65 -8.96 29.14
CA THR A 380 7.47 -8.61 29.96
C THR A 380 7.83 -7.54 30.98
N GLN A 381 8.95 -7.71 31.69
CA GLN A 381 9.45 -6.72 32.64
C GLN A 381 9.78 -5.38 31.95
N TRP A 382 10.36 -5.44 30.76
CA TRP A 382 10.64 -4.24 29.98
C TRP A 382 9.35 -3.48 29.58
N ARG A 383 8.29 -4.18 29.14
CA ARG A 383 6.98 -3.57 28.88
C ARG A 383 6.40 -2.94 30.15
N ASP A 384 6.49 -3.63 31.28
CA ASP A 384 5.96 -3.14 32.56
C ASP A 384 6.68 -1.87 33.01
N ASN A 385 8.00 -1.81 32.86
CA ASN A 385 8.80 -0.62 33.17
C ASN A 385 8.37 0.59 32.32
N ILE A 386 8.23 0.41 31.01
CA ILE A 386 7.73 1.47 30.12
C ILE A 386 6.33 1.92 30.52
N ALA A 387 5.44 0.98 30.84
CA ALA A 387 4.06 1.29 31.19
C ALA A 387 3.95 2.09 32.51
N ILE A 388 4.76 1.73 33.50
CA ILE A 388 4.84 2.43 34.80
C ILE A 388 5.39 3.84 34.59
N GLU A 389 6.52 4.00 33.90
CA GLU A 389 7.12 5.30 33.59
C GLU A 389 6.11 6.24 32.89
N MET A 390 5.45 5.75 31.85
CA MET A 390 4.41 6.51 31.13
C MET A 390 3.29 6.97 32.05
N TYR A 391 2.86 6.12 32.98
CA TYR A 391 1.75 6.41 33.89
C TYR A 391 2.14 7.41 34.97
N GLU A 392 3.34 7.30 35.55
CA GLU A 392 3.85 8.21 36.55
C GLU A 392 4.00 9.63 35.98
N GLU A 393 4.60 9.79 34.81
CA GLU A 393 4.68 11.08 34.12
C GLU A 393 3.30 11.68 33.84
N TRP A 394 2.35 10.86 33.40
CA TRP A 394 1.00 11.33 33.16
C TRP A 394 0.31 11.78 34.46
N ARG A 395 0.54 11.08 35.57
CA ARG A 395 0.02 11.50 36.87
C ARG A 395 0.61 12.82 37.34
N ALA A 396 1.92 12.96 37.22
CA ALA A 396 2.64 14.19 37.60
C ALA A 396 2.11 15.40 36.84
N SER A 397 1.87 15.27 35.52
CA SER A 397 1.35 16.36 34.69
C SER A 397 -0.10 16.78 35.00
N ARG A 398 -0.82 16.10 35.89
CA ARG A 398 -2.19 16.43 36.30
C ARG A 398 -2.26 16.99 37.71
N THR A 399 -1.18 16.97 38.44
CA THR A 399 -1.07 17.51 39.80
C THR A 399 -0.50 18.93 39.82
N GLU A 400 0.05 19.38 38.69
CA GLU A 400 0.35 20.78 38.38
C GLU A 400 -0.88 21.48 37.72
#